data_5eed2949eb9f507cd3d2dd5c20a8dfd8
#
_entry.id   5eed2949eb9f507cd3d2dd5c20a8dfd8
#
_cell.length_a   1.000
_cell.length_b   1.000
_cell.length_c   1.000
_cell.angle_alpha   90.00
_cell.angle_beta   90.00
_cell.angle_gamma   90.00
#
_symmetry.space_group_name_H-M   'P 1'
#
loop_
_entity.id
_entity.type
_entity.pdbx_description
1 polymer ?
#
loop_
_entity_poly.entity_id
_entity_poly.type
_entity_poly.pdbx_seq_one_letter_code
_entity_poly.pdbx_strand_id
1 'polypeptide(L)'
;MQIIDDNTVVVYSSSELKQVLSEANNYNYVYLGNDISLESGFTINANKINVTIDGTYNNVKYTYTNYLTNDADVINVSTTNKKVTLKNMNIISSHTYGVVYVPSHPNYSNLTVFYKNVNFNGVELSCNYYGITKIVDSNITGEDTNSVTVRKICDSNRIIIGGNTTITSSSNTNTIFFFNDVIPSYIKIVPNSNVNITTNRELMNGTNRLDLIVGHGSTFLLTTGNGFAITTTHGARNVLIEEMANFTFIEKSHQRVPMWNVFGDFKVLEGASVSVINTYMNTPTDNYNIYFKGTNQKFILDNPKYINIYTKNANVVYTNNPVEFSFKFSRINMWIYALDYNLACTLDDAPAFSWFKENTPSKITGTLNKDNTVISSHNFTDSELALLPDISNFSFQSKKILTIGMLKMNVHPLTATTNAISGHTIPYSNVKIEYDDKSLTLEADENGLFETNINDNILDNTRVKITACLNACFSEKKVITPFNGELTLLNVTDNIPFSMMPSSLNPVILPKKNKTVITVVDSRVNSTSWKLYINYINPMIEKEGKVLIDSLLFKKFDNEKININANKKMIYQSNDNGGNISVSNVTFSTDKGLLLKPSKSLLEDEDYSTLIIWSIEE
;
A
#
# COMPACT_ATOMS: atom_id res chain seq x y z
N MET A 1 0.04 10.17 44.94
CA MET A 1 0.15 8.77 44.47
C MET A 1 -1.02 7.94 44.99
N GLN A 2 -1.67 7.18 44.16
CA GLN A 2 -2.79 6.28 44.53
C GLN A 2 -2.47 4.85 44.06
N ILE A 3 -2.45 3.91 44.97
CA ILE A 3 -2.24 2.48 44.66
C ILE A 3 -3.56 1.88 44.18
N ILE A 4 -3.55 1.20 43.04
CA ILE A 4 -4.71 0.47 42.50
C ILE A 4 -4.63 -1.01 42.89
N ASP A 5 -3.45 -1.62 42.67
CA ASP A 5 -3.15 -3.01 43.02
C ASP A 5 -1.63 -3.20 43.28
N ASP A 6 -1.19 -4.43 43.47
CA ASP A 6 0.22 -4.77 43.78
C ASP A 6 1.22 -4.40 42.68
N ASN A 7 0.77 -4.13 41.46
CA ASN A 7 1.61 -3.81 40.29
C ASN A 7 1.28 -2.45 39.65
N THR A 8 0.16 -1.82 40.05
CA THR A 8 -0.44 -0.69 39.36
C THR A 8 -0.62 0.51 40.30
N VAL A 9 -0.23 1.70 39.82
CA VAL A 9 -0.32 2.93 40.61
C VAL A 9 -0.71 4.11 39.72
N VAL A 10 -1.39 5.10 40.31
CA VAL A 10 -1.65 6.42 39.69
C VAL A 10 -0.72 7.44 40.34
N VAL A 11 -0.06 8.23 39.50
CA VAL A 11 0.83 9.33 39.90
C VAL A 11 0.28 10.66 39.42
N TYR A 12 0.43 11.70 40.26
CA TYR A 12 -0.13 13.03 40.02
C TYR A 12 0.94 14.12 39.89
N SER A 13 2.23 13.78 40.05
CA SER A 13 3.33 14.72 39.96
C SER A 13 4.61 14.09 39.42
N SER A 14 5.57 14.93 38.99
CA SER A 14 6.90 14.49 38.55
C SER A 14 7.66 13.75 39.63
N SER A 15 7.59 14.21 40.88
CA SER A 15 8.25 13.56 42.04
C SER A 15 7.67 12.17 42.30
N GLU A 16 6.37 11.98 42.22
CA GLU A 16 5.72 10.66 42.38
C GLU A 16 6.10 9.71 41.23
N LEU A 17 6.10 10.19 39.97
CA LEU A 17 6.53 9.41 38.81
C LEU A 17 7.99 8.94 38.98
N LYS A 18 8.89 9.86 39.36
CA LYS A 18 10.27 9.56 39.65
C LYS A 18 10.41 8.54 40.77
N GLN A 19 9.74 8.73 41.89
CA GLN A 19 9.74 7.81 43.04
C GLN A 19 9.33 6.41 42.61
N VAL A 20 8.19 6.26 41.96
CA VAL A 20 7.65 4.97 41.53
C VAL A 20 8.60 4.24 40.60
N LEU A 21 9.20 4.93 39.64
CA LEU A 21 10.01 4.28 38.63
C LEU A 21 11.47 4.06 39.02
N SER A 22 12.04 4.89 39.92
CA SER A 22 13.45 4.78 40.32
C SER A 22 13.67 3.92 41.59
N GLU A 23 12.65 3.71 42.39
CA GLU A 23 12.75 2.89 43.58
C GLU A 23 12.49 1.39 43.34
N ALA A 24 13.02 0.54 44.24
CA ALA A 24 12.78 -0.91 44.21
C ALA A 24 11.41 -1.25 44.77
N ASN A 25 10.38 -1.07 43.97
CA ASN A 25 9.00 -1.46 44.28
C ASN A 25 8.41 -2.30 43.14
N ASN A 26 7.21 -2.85 43.31
CA ASN A 26 6.58 -3.75 42.34
C ASN A 26 5.75 -3.03 41.26
N TYR A 27 5.59 -1.70 41.33
CA TYR A 27 4.74 -0.95 40.39
C TYR A 27 5.42 -0.84 39.03
N ASN A 28 4.96 -1.67 38.11
CA ASN A 28 5.44 -1.67 36.70
C ASN A 28 4.43 -1.03 35.74
N TYR A 29 3.21 -0.79 36.18
CA TYR A 29 2.17 -0.12 35.44
C TYR A 29 1.78 1.19 36.14
N VAL A 30 2.01 2.31 35.49
CA VAL A 30 1.85 3.65 36.04
C VAL A 30 0.86 4.43 35.22
N TYR A 31 -0.26 4.82 35.81
CA TYR A 31 -1.18 5.79 35.20
C TYR A 31 -0.77 7.21 35.56
N LEU A 32 -0.89 8.12 34.59
CA LEU A 32 -0.87 9.55 34.89
C LEU A 32 -2.29 9.98 35.33
N GLY A 33 -2.41 10.55 36.51
CA GLY A 33 -3.66 11.08 37.05
C GLY A 33 -3.76 12.60 36.92
N ASN A 34 -2.74 13.23 36.35
CA ASN A 34 -2.65 14.65 36.07
C ASN A 34 -1.64 14.88 34.92
N ASP A 35 -1.64 16.09 34.35
CA ASP A 35 -0.53 16.55 33.50
C ASP A 35 0.77 16.59 34.31
N ILE A 36 1.84 16.04 33.76
CA ILE A 36 3.13 15.96 34.43
C ILE A 36 4.19 16.71 33.66
N SER A 37 4.78 17.72 34.28
CA SER A 37 6.00 18.37 33.79
C SER A 37 7.20 17.79 34.52
N LEU A 38 8.17 17.24 33.80
CA LEU A 38 9.38 16.66 34.38
C LEU A 38 10.21 17.76 35.03
N GLU A 39 10.57 17.59 36.32
CA GLU A 39 11.37 18.56 37.09
C GLU A 39 12.85 18.18 37.18
N SER A 40 13.15 16.89 37.03
CA SER A 40 14.52 16.36 36.95
C SER A 40 14.51 14.97 36.34
N GLY A 41 15.58 14.60 35.65
CA GLY A 41 15.74 13.26 35.12
C GLY A 41 15.85 12.18 36.20
N PHE A 42 15.64 10.94 35.81
CA PHE A 42 15.82 9.78 36.66
C PHE A 42 16.10 8.51 35.85
N THR A 43 16.61 7.47 36.52
CA THR A 43 16.84 6.16 35.92
C THR A 43 15.80 5.16 36.41
N ILE A 44 15.16 4.43 35.50
CA ILE A 44 14.25 3.33 35.83
C ILE A 44 15.03 2.24 36.59
N ASN A 45 14.49 1.82 37.74
CA ASN A 45 15.13 0.83 38.59
C ASN A 45 15.45 -0.47 37.83
N ALA A 46 16.60 -1.04 38.14
CA ALA A 46 17.08 -2.28 37.52
C ALA A 46 16.18 -3.50 37.75
N ASN A 47 15.38 -3.52 38.81
CA ASN A 47 14.43 -4.59 39.10
C ASN A 47 13.16 -4.54 38.21
N LYS A 48 12.92 -3.42 37.52
CA LYS A 48 11.75 -3.22 36.63
C LYS A 48 12.05 -3.67 35.20
N ILE A 49 11.77 -4.94 34.90
CA ILE A 49 12.08 -5.53 33.59
C ILE A 49 11.22 -4.89 32.48
N ASN A 50 9.92 -4.75 32.71
CA ASN A 50 8.98 -4.13 31.78
C ASN A 50 8.18 -3.05 32.49
N VAL A 51 8.17 -1.84 31.93
CA VAL A 51 7.47 -0.68 32.49
C VAL A 51 6.45 -0.17 31.50
N THR A 52 5.28 0.21 31.99
CA THR A 52 4.26 0.91 31.20
C THR A 52 3.87 2.20 31.92
N ILE A 53 3.96 3.31 31.19
CA ILE A 53 3.41 4.61 31.56
C ILE A 53 2.20 4.86 30.67
N ASP A 54 1.01 4.90 31.26
CA ASP A 54 -0.26 5.12 30.58
C ASP A 54 -0.78 6.52 30.91
N GLY A 55 -0.88 7.36 29.90
CA GLY A 55 -1.36 8.73 30.07
C GLY A 55 -2.88 8.85 30.22
N THR A 56 -3.64 7.76 30.23
CA THR A 56 -5.09 7.82 30.38
C THR A 56 -5.53 7.21 31.71
N TYR A 57 -6.16 8.03 32.54
CA TYR A 57 -6.79 7.58 33.79
C TYR A 57 -8.20 8.17 33.88
N ASN A 58 -9.21 7.38 34.28
CA ASN A 58 -10.62 7.77 34.35
C ASN A 58 -11.15 8.41 33.05
N ASN A 59 -10.75 7.86 31.89
CA ASN A 59 -11.10 8.36 30.55
C ASN A 59 -10.55 9.76 30.20
N VAL A 60 -9.64 10.29 31.01
CA VAL A 60 -8.95 11.55 30.74
C VAL A 60 -7.55 11.25 30.22
N LYS A 61 -7.17 11.87 29.10
CA LYS A 61 -5.84 11.76 28.50
C LYS A 61 -4.96 12.92 28.97
N TYR A 62 -3.87 12.59 29.66
CA TYR A 62 -2.95 13.55 30.24
C TYR A 62 -1.72 13.79 29.38
N THR A 63 -1.02 14.90 29.67
CA THR A 63 0.17 15.34 28.96
C THR A 63 1.41 15.09 29.82
N TYR A 64 2.45 14.51 29.19
CA TYR A 64 3.80 14.49 29.73
C TYR A 64 4.64 15.57 29.05
N THR A 65 5.28 16.44 29.83
CA THR A 65 6.07 17.54 29.32
C THR A 65 7.51 17.46 29.83
N ASN A 66 8.49 17.65 28.94
CA ASN A 66 9.91 17.79 29.30
C ASN A 66 10.54 18.97 28.56
N TYR A 67 10.78 20.06 29.28
CA TYR A 67 11.48 21.27 28.81
C TYR A 67 12.90 21.39 29.36
N LEU A 68 13.40 20.37 30.05
CA LEU A 68 14.74 20.37 30.61
C LEU A 68 15.80 20.27 29.49
N THR A 69 16.98 20.82 29.73
CA THR A 69 18.02 20.93 28.71
C THR A 69 19.30 20.16 29.04
N ASN A 70 19.48 19.73 30.30
CA ASN A 70 20.65 18.95 30.67
C ASN A 70 20.50 17.49 30.21
N ASP A 71 21.58 16.91 29.72
CA ASP A 71 21.59 15.55 29.14
C ASP A 71 21.06 14.48 30.10
N ALA A 72 21.20 14.66 31.41
CA ALA A 72 20.68 13.73 32.43
C ALA A 72 19.18 13.89 32.75
N ASP A 73 18.55 14.98 32.29
CA ASP A 73 17.19 15.35 32.65
C ASP A 73 16.13 14.69 31.74
N VAL A 74 16.15 13.38 31.70
CA VAL A 74 15.30 12.54 30.85
C VAL A 74 14.96 11.24 31.60
N ILE A 75 14.02 10.45 31.10
CA ILE A 75 13.79 9.09 31.62
C ILE A 75 14.91 8.19 31.08
N ASN A 76 15.84 7.82 31.95
CA ASN A 76 16.93 6.91 31.64
C ASN A 76 16.55 5.46 31.91
N VAL A 77 17.16 4.51 31.21
CA VAL A 77 16.94 3.06 31.40
C VAL A 77 18.19 2.39 31.99
N SER A 78 17.97 1.30 32.73
CA SER A 78 19.05 0.42 33.19
C SER A 78 19.24 -0.77 32.22
N THR A 79 20.38 -1.47 32.30
CA THR A 79 20.73 -2.59 31.43
C THR A 79 19.82 -3.82 31.58
N THR A 80 19.08 -3.92 32.68
CA THR A 80 18.15 -5.01 32.97
C THR A 80 16.75 -4.76 32.41
N ASN A 81 16.39 -3.51 32.07
CA ASN A 81 15.11 -3.20 31.46
C ASN A 81 15.03 -3.86 30.07
N LYS A 82 13.88 -4.42 29.71
CA LYS A 82 13.63 -5.06 28.43
C LYS A 82 12.64 -4.27 27.59
N LYS A 83 11.66 -3.62 28.26
CA LYS A 83 10.64 -2.84 27.54
C LYS A 83 10.18 -1.66 28.39
N VAL A 84 10.17 -0.49 27.77
CA VAL A 84 9.55 0.72 28.30
C VAL A 84 8.42 1.12 27.35
N THR A 85 7.20 1.20 27.84
CA THR A 85 6.02 1.55 27.05
C THR A 85 5.46 2.88 27.52
N LEU A 86 5.31 3.83 26.61
CA LEU A 86 4.53 5.05 26.80
C LEU A 86 3.30 4.95 25.92
N LYS A 87 2.12 5.09 26.50
CA LYS A 87 0.90 4.94 25.73
C LYS A 87 -0.22 5.88 26.17
N ASN A 88 -1.16 6.12 25.24
CA ASN A 88 -2.39 6.87 25.48
C ASN A 88 -2.13 8.26 26.08
N MET A 89 -1.13 9.01 25.61
CA MET A 89 -0.76 10.30 26.19
C MET A 89 -0.40 11.33 25.13
N ASN A 90 -0.47 12.60 25.52
CA ASN A 90 0.21 13.67 24.80
C ASN A 90 1.62 13.82 25.36
N ILE A 91 2.59 14.06 24.51
CA ILE A 91 3.99 14.31 24.90
C ILE A 91 4.46 15.59 24.26
N ILE A 92 5.02 16.49 25.07
CA ILE A 92 5.68 17.70 24.58
C ILE A 92 7.10 17.68 25.12
N SER A 93 8.11 17.74 24.23
CA SER A 93 9.50 17.68 24.67
C SER A 93 10.43 18.55 23.83
N SER A 94 11.19 19.40 24.51
CA SER A 94 12.34 20.12 23.91
C SER A 94 13.68 19.43 24.16
N HIS A 95 13.67 18.26 24.81
CA HIS A 95 14.89 17.55 25.16
C HIS A 95 15.56 16.87 23.95
N THR A 96 16.87 17.05 23.80
CA THR A 96 17.65 16.61 22.64
C THR A 96 18.01 15.11 22.63
N TYR A 97 17.75 14.38 23.72
CA TYR A 97 17.89 12.93 23.83
C TYR A 97 16.52 12.22 23.93
N GLY A 98 15.47 12.90 23.48
CA GLY A 98 14.12 12.33 23.45
C GLY A 98 13.45 12.27 24.83
N VAL A 99 12.36 11.50 24.86
CA VAL A 99 11.56 11.27 26.10
C VAL A 99 12.16 10.17 26.93
N VAL A 100 12.67 9.13 26.26
CA VAL A 100 13.38 8.01 26.89
C VAL A 100 14.77 7.91 26.26
N TYR A 101 15.78 8.03 27.10
CA TYR A 101 17.18 7.89 26.71
C TYR A 101 17.70 6.50 27.05
N VAL A 102 18.23 5.84 26.06
CA VAL A 102 18.92 4.56 26.19
C VAL A 102 20.41 4.78 25.90
N PRO A 103 21.29 4.55 26.88
CA PRO A 103 22.72 4.74 26.68
C PRO A 103 23.26 3.95 25.50
N SER A 104 24.20 4.54 24.76
CA SER A 104 24.83 3.93 23.58
C SER A 104 25.76 2.77 23.97
N HIS A 105 25.20 1.60 24.23
CA HIS A 105 25.93 0.39 24.63
C HIS A 105 25.27 -0.88 24.12
N PRO A 106 26.02 -1.90 23.62
CA PRO A 106 25.49 -3.15 23.07
C PRO A 106 24.55 -3.94 23.99
N ASN A 107 24.70 -3.80 25.32
CA ASN A 107 23.85 -4.46 26.30
C ASN A 107 22.36 -4.09 26.16
N TYR A 108 22.04 -2.96 25.53
CA TYR A 108 20.66 -2.50 25.28
C TYR A 108 20.08 -3.03 23.96
N SER A 109 20.79 -3.91 23.25
CA SER A 109 20.34 -4.39 21.93
C SER A 109 18.95 -5.05 21.93
N ASN A 110 18.49 -5.59 23.04
CA ASN A 110 17.17 -6.21 23.18
C ASN A 110 16.13 -5.32 23.87
N LEU A 111 16.49 -4.08 24.20
CA LEU A 111 15.56 -3.16 24.83
C LEU A 111 14.61 -2.58 23.79
N THR A 112 13.31 -2.58 24.10
CA THR A 112 12.28 -1.94 23.28
C THR A 112 11.73 -0.70 23.97
N VAL A 113 11.81 0.46 23.32
CA VAL A 113 11.03 1.65 23.68
C VAL A 113 9.80 1.68 22.77
N PHE A 114 8.61 1.62 23.37
CA PHE A 114 7.36 1.48 22.67
C PHE A 114 6.41 2.65 22.91
N TYR A 115 6.11 3.39 21.86
CA TYR A 115 5.13 4.47 21.83
C TYR A 115 3.85 3.97 21.17
N LYS A 116 2.72 3.99 21.90
CA LYS A 116 1.43 3.52 21.40
C LYS A 116 0.32 4.54 21.69
N ASN A 117 -0.43 4.96 20.66
CA ASN A 117 -1.50 5.95 20.78
C ASN A 117 -0.99 7.25 21.45
N VAL A 118 0.15 7.74 20.97
CA VAL A 118 0.85 8.92 21.48
C VAL A 118 0.70 10.06 20.48
N ASN A 119 0.38 11.27 20.98
CA ASN A 119 0.54 12.51 20.25
C ASN A 119 1.81 13.18 20.75
N PHE A 120 2.86 13.19 19.95
CA PHE A 120 4.13 13.82 20.28
C PHE A 120 4.30 15.13 19.52
N ASN A 121 4.77 16.15 20.24
CA ASN A 121 5.24 17.41 19.67
C ASN A 121 6.58 17.77 20.32
N GLY A 122 7.63 17.93 19.52
CA GLY A 122 8.93 18.29 20.09
C GLY A 122 10.12 18.02 19.19
N VAL A 123 11.29 18.07 19.84
CA VAL A 123 12.59 18.04 19.18
C VAL A 123 13.03 16.64 18.80
N GLU A 124 12.91 15.70 19.73
CA GLU A 124 13.29 14.30 19.57
C GLU A 124 12.37 13.40 20.41
N LEU A 125 11.88 12.32 19.83
CA LEU A 125 10.99 11.37 20.52
C LEU A 125 11.81 10.33 21.30
N SER A 126 12.86 9.77 20.69
CA SER A 126 13.55 8.61 21.25
C SER A 126 15.02 8.56 20.85
N CYS A 127 15.89 8.39 21.84
CA CYS A 127 17.30 8.09 21.66
C CYS A 127 17.56 6.64 22.13
N ASN A 128 17.61 5.67 21.20
CA ASN A 128 17.72 4.24 21.50
C ASN A 128 18.65 3.55 20.50
N TYR A 129 19.92 3.93 20.49
CA TYR A 129 20.90 3.52 19.47
C TYR A 129 20.95 2.02 19.17
N TYR A 130 21.02 1.18 20.21
CA TYR A 130 21.18 -0.26 20.04
C TYR A 130 19.86 -1.02 20.08
N GLY A 131 18.84 -0.45 20.68
CA GLY A 131 17.56 -1.09 20.93
C GLY A 131 16.59 -1.03 19.74
N ILE A 132 15.33 -1.22 20.05
CA ILE A 132 14.20 -1.17 19.14
C ILE A 132 13.31 -0.01 19.55
N THR A 133 13.06 0.92 18.65
CA THR A 133 11.99 1.91 18.83
C THR A 133 10.75 1.46 18.07
N LYS A 134 9.63 1.33 18.77
CA LYS A 134 8.35 0.94 18.19
C LYS A 134 7.34 2.07 18.34
N ILE A 135 6.65 2.43 17.23
CA ILE A 135 5.66 3.51 17.16
C ILE A 135 4.40 2.94 16.52
N VAL A 136 3.27 3.00 17.22
CA VAL A 136 2.01 2.41 16.74
C VAL A 136 0.83 3.33 17.09
N ASP A 137 -0.10 3.51 16.15
CA ASP A 137 -1.32 4.31 16.31
C ASP A 137 -1.04 5.72 16.85
N SER A 138 0.01 6.37 16.33
CA SER A 138 0.56 7.58 16.94
C SER A 138 0.70 8.71 15.92
N ASN A 139 0.61 9.95 16.42
CA ASN A 139 0.88 11.16 15.66
C ASN A 139 2.13 11.85 16.22
N ILE A 140 3.20 11.89 15.45
CA ILE A 140 4.51 12.37 15.85
C ILE A 140 4.87 13.60 15.03
N THR A 141 5.01 14.74 15.69
CA THR A 141 5.42 16.00 15.05
C THR A 141 6.77 16.45 15.59
N GLY A 142 7.76 16.49 14.71
CA GLY A 142 9.06 17.09 14.99
C GLY A 142 9.05 18.56 14.63
N GLU A 143 9.09 19.41 15.62
CA GLU A 143 9.15 20.86 15.44
C GLU A 143 10.01 21.53 16.52
N ASP A 144 10.47 22.74 16.23
CA ASP A 144 11.25 23.52 17.18
C ASP A 144 10.41 23.85 18.42
N THR A 145 10.96 23.58 19.59
CA THR A 145 10.26 23.78 20.87
C THR A 145 11.19 24.51 21.85
N ASN A 146 10.70 25.60 22.46
CA ASN A 146 11.46 26.40 23.44
C ASN A 146 12.85 26.83 22.96
N SER A 147 12.95 27.31 21.72
CA SER A 147 14.22 27.75 21.09
C SER A 147 15.23 26.61 20.84
N VAL A 148 14.83 25.36 21.01
CA VAL A 148 15.63 24.19 20.64
C VAL A 148 15.17 23.71 19.27
N THR A 149 16.11 23.67 18.34
CA THR A 149 15.85 23.23 16.96
C THR A 149 15.67 21.72 16.91
N VAL A 150 14.65 21.25 16.19
CA VAL A 150 14.45 19.83 15.96
C VAL A 150 15.70 19.20 15.36
N ARG A 151 16.18 18.12 15.94
CA ARG A 151 17.36 17.40 15.45
C ARG A 151 16.93 16.22 14.58
N LYS A 152 16.24 15.27 15.17
CA LYS A 152 15.78 14.03 14.55
C LYS A 152 14.65 13.47 15.40
N ILE A 153 13.75 12.73 14.82
CA ILE A 153 12.65 12.12 15.59
C ILE A 153 13.15 10.93 16.41
N CYS A 154 14.00 10.09 15.83
CA CYS A 154 14.56 8.94 16.53
C CYS A 154 16.04 8.70 16.17
N ASP A 155 16.84 8.45 17.21
CA ASP A 155 18.14 7.80 17.13
C ASP A 155 17.95 6.32 17.43
N SER A 156 17.88 5.47 16.41
CA SER A 156 17.62 4.04 16.64
C SER A 156 18.03 3.20 15.44
N ASN A 157 18.66 2.08 15.69
CA ASN A 157 19.04 1.16 14.61
C ASN A 157 17.89 0.30 14.12
N ARG A 158 16.84 0.12 14.91
CA ARG A 158 15.70 -0.72 14.54
C ARG A 158 14.41 0.01 14.88
N ILE A 159 13.69 0.38 13.82
CA ILE A 159 12.44 1.13 13.93
C ILE A 159 11.30 0.28 13.38
N ILE A 160 10.25 0.11 14.19
CA ILE A 160 9.03 -0.61 13.85
C ILE A 160 7.86 0.37 13.92
N ILE A 161 7.15 0.55 12.82
CA ILE A 161 6.02 1.47 12.73
C ILE A 161 4.76 0.70 12.35
N GLY A 162 3.65 0.94 13.03
CA GLY A 162 2.42 0.20 12.79
C GLY A 162 1.14 0.97 13.10
N GLY A 163 0.00 0.30 12.84
CA GLY A 163 -1.32 0.91 13.01
C GLY A 163 -1.53 2.13 12.12
N ASN A 164 -2.33 3.09 12.56
CA ASN A 164 -2.49 4.38 11.90
C ASN A 164 -1.48 5.37 12.50
N THR A 165 -0.33 5.52 11.84
CA THR A 165 0.76 6.34 12.36
C THR A 165 1.17 7.41 11.35
N THR A 166 1.23 8.66 11.84
CA THR A 166 1.75 9.80 11.08
C THR A 166 3.01 10.34 11.76
N ILE A 167 4.07 10.56 10.98
CA ILE A 167 5.31 11.18 11.44
C ILE A 167 5.61 12.37 10.53
N THR A 168 5.70 13.55 11.09
CA THR A 168 5.98 14.78 10.34
C THR A 168 7.18 15.49 10.97
N SER A 169 8.10 15.99 10.15
CA SER A 169 9.18 16.86 10.59
C SER A 169 9.24 18.10 9.72
N SER A 170 9.15 19.25 10.34
CA SER A 170 9.33 20.54 9.68
C SER A 170 10.81 20.98 9.58
N SER A 171 11.73 20.18 10.11
CA SER A 171 13.16 20.51 10.10
C SER A 171 13.69 20.71 8.67
N ASN A 172 14.38 21.83 8.47
CA ASN A 172 15.12 22.11 7.24
C ASN A 172 16.61 21.75 7.33
N THR A 173 17.06 21.25 8.48
CA THR A 173 18.48 20.97 8.75
C THR A 173 18.78 19.52 9.06
N ASN A 174 17.81 18.77 9.60
CA ASN A 174 18.01 17.42 10.10
C ASN A 174 17.02 16.41 9.52
N THR A 175 17.46 15.17 9.45
CA THR A 175 16.68 14.00 8.99
C THR A 175 15.75 13.50 10.09
N ILE A 176 14.77 12.66 9.72
CA ILE A 176 13.85 12.06 10.71
C ILE A 176 14.55 11.00 11.56
N PHE A 177 15.32 10.11 10.94
CA PHE A 177 15.94 8.99 11.61
C PHE A 177 17.45 9.03 11.53
N PHE A 178 18.10 8.66 12.61
CA PHE A 178 19.53 8.45 12.67
C PHE A 178 19.84 6.97 12.96
N PHE A 179 20.76 6.41 12.21
CA PHE A 179 21.18 5.02 12.30
C PHE A 179 22.70 4.92 12.49
N ASN A 180 23.13 3.90 13.21
CA ASN A 180 24.53 3.66 13.54
C ASN A 180 24.97 2.28 13.00
N ASP A 181 26.24 2.09 12.61
CA ASP A 181 26.77 0.91 11.92
C ASP A 181 26.95 -0.35 12.78
N VAL A 182 26.64 -0.31 14.05
CA VAL A 182 27.07 -1.34 15.01
C VAL A 182 26.24 -2.63 14.94
N ILE A 183 25.00 -2.55 14.48
CA ILE A 183 24.09 -3.69 14.34
C ILE A 183 23.25 -3.56 13.06
N PRO A 184 22.68 -4.66 12.53
CA PRO A 184 21.79 -4.58 11.39
C PRO A 184 20.61 -3.64 11.65
N SER A 185 20.53 -2.59 10.82
CA SER A 185 19.50 -1.55 10.94
C SER A 185 18.33 -1.85 10.04
N TYR A 186 17.12 -1.50 10.47
CA TYR A 186 15.94 -1.61 9.64
C TYR A 186 14.84 -0.59 10.00
N ILE A 187 14.05 -0.26 8.98
CA ILE A 187 12.71 0.29 9.15
C ILE A 187 11.72 -0.80 8.73
N LYS A 188 10.81 -1.17 9.61
CA LYS A 188 9.77 -2.16 9.34
C LYS A 188 8.39 -1.55 9.56
N ILE A 189 7.58 -1.52 8.50
CA ILE A 189 6.16 -1.23 8.59
C ILE A 189 5.44 -2.54 8.92
N VAL A 190 4.64 -2.52 9.97
CA VAL A 190 3.89 -3.72 10.44
C VAL A 190 2.79 -4.06 9.42
N PRO A 191 2.48 -5.34 9.17
CA PRO A 191 1.39 -5.73 8.30
C PRO A 191 0.05 -5.04 8.64
N ASN A 192 -0.74 -4.74 7.61
CA ASN A 192 -2.07 -4.09 7.70
C ASN A 192 -2.04 -2.72 8.41
N SER A 193 -0.96 -1.98 8.29
CA SER A 193 -0.81 -0.65 8.85
C SER A 193 -0.96 0.43 7.80
N ASN A 194 -1.35 1.63 8.23
CA ASN A 194 -1.38 2.84 7.43
C ASN A 194 -0.38 3.84 8.02
N VAL A 195 0.73 4.05 7.34
CA VAL A 195 1.84 4.86 7.84
C VAL A 195 2.15 5.98 6.85
N ASN A 196 2.20 7.21 7.37
CA ASN A 196 2.56 8.40 6.60
C ASN A 196 3.77 9.07 7.25
N ILE A 197 4.85 9.24 6.50
CA ILE A 197 6.05 9.95 6.94
C ILE A 197 6.31 11.12 6.00
N THR A 198 6.38 12.33 6.55
CA THR A 198 6.67 13.55 5.80
C THR A 198 7.81 14.32 6.41
N THR A 199 8.80 14.71 5.60
CA THR A 199 9.95 15.53 6.02
C THR A 199 10.37 16.49 4.91
N ASN A 200 10.93 17.63 5.32
CA ASN A 200 11.57 18.58 4.39
C ASN A 200 13.00 18.16 4.01
N ARG A 201 13.55 17.15 4.68
CA ARG A 201 14.92 16.66 4.46
C ARG A 201 14.89 15.20 4.03
N GLU A 202 16.02 14.54 4.11
CA GLU A 202 16.17 13.10 3.88
C GLU A 202 15.47 12.29 4.99
N LEU A 203 15.04 11.06 4.67
CA LEU A 203 14.47 10.17 5.67
C LEU A 203 15.49 9.79 6.74
N MET A 204 16.74 9.53 6.34
CA MET A 204 17.76 9.01 7.26
C MET A 204 19.10 9.73 7.15
N ASN A 205 19.76 9.80 8.31
CA ASN A 205 21.17 10.14 8.46
C ASN A 205 21.89 9.01 9.21
N GLY A 206 23.20 8.96 9.10
CA GLY A 206 24.04 7.98 9.76
C GLY A 206 24.97 7.27 8.80
N THR A 207 25.81 6.41 9.32
CA THR A 207 26.86 5.72 8.56
C THR A 207 26.38 4.44 7.88
N ASN A 208 25.06 4.17 7.95
CA ASN A 208 24.52 2.83 7.68
C ASN A 208 23.67 2.67 6.44
N ARG A 209 23.59 1.39 6.08
CA ARG A 209 22.66 0.82 5.12
C ARG A 209 21.62 0.02 5.89
N LEU A 210 20.36 0.35 5.74
CA LEU A 210 19.27 -0.31 6.46
C LEU A 210 18.40 -1.18 5.55
N ASP A 211 17.73 -2.16 6.13
CA ASP A 211 16.65 -2.86 5.44
C ASP A 211 15.36 -2.06 5.56
N LEU A 212 14.68 -1.85 4.43
CA LEU A 212 13.32 -1.34 4.41
C LEU A 212 12.36 -2.50 4.15
N ILE A 213 11.44 -2.73 5.07
CA ILE A 213 10.42 -3.78 4.97
C ILE A 213 9.04 -3.14 5.09
N VAL A 214 8.25 -3.22 4.03
CA VAL A 214 6.85 -2.78 4.03
C VAL A 214 5.97 -4.01 4.12
N GLY A 215 5.33 -4.20 5.27
CA GLY A 215 4.62 -5.42 5.63
C GLY A 215 3.36 -5.67 4.81
N HIS A 216 2.95 -6.92 4.73
CA HIS A 216 1.79 -7.39 3.97
C HIS A 216 0.53 -6.52 4.20
N GLY A 217 -0.14 -6.14 3.12
CA GLY A 217 -1.39 -5.39 3.15
C GLY A 217 -1.30 -3.98 3.75
N SER A 218 -0.10 -3.47 4.04
CA SER A 218 0.06 -2.13 4.61
C SER A 218 0.10 -1.06 3.53
N THR A 219 -0.22 0.18 3.93
CA THR A 219 0.00 1.38 3.13
C THR A 219 1.10 2.21 3.79
N PHE A 220 2.14 2.52 3.02
CA PHE A 220 3.24 3.37 3.46
C PHE A 220 3.46 4.51 2.48
N LEU A 221 3.17 5.73 2.92
CA LEU A 221 3.48 6.96 2.19
C LEU A 221 4.72 7.60 2.81
N LEU A 222 5.76 7.77 2.01
CA LEU A 222 6.97 8.50 2.36
C LEU A 222 7.10 9.73 1.48
N THR A 223 7.14 10.91 2.09
CA THR A 223 7.38 12.17 1.40
C THR A 223 8.63 12.82 1.97
N THR A 224 9.61 13.09 1.13
CA THR A 224 10.86 13.73 1.54
C THR A 224 11.16 14.99 0.72
N GLY A 225 11.96 15.88 1.29
CA GLY A 225 12.49 17.03 0.56
C GLY A 225 13.79 16.72 -0.18
N ASN A 226 14.55 15.70 0.26
CA ASN A 226 15.93 15.48 -0.17
C ASN A 226 16.32 14.00 -0.34
N GLY A 227 15.34 13.14 -0.74
CA GLY A 227 15.60 11.73 -0.99
C GLY A 227 15.63 10.85 0.27
N PHE A 228 16.19 9.65 0.13
CA PHE A 228 16.15 8.63 1.18
C PHE A 228 17.24 8.81 2.23
N ALA A 229 18.44 9.17 1.81
CA ALA A 229 19.60 9.23 2.70
C ALA A 229 20.48 10.47 2.45
N ILE A 230 21.16 10.93 3.50
CA ILE A 230 21.96 12.16 3.50
C ILE A 230 23.15 12.14 2.53
N THR A 231 23.68 10.98 2.21
CA THR A 231 24.81 10.84 1.26
C THR A 231 24.60 9.71 0.27
N THR A 232 25.38 9.72 -0.80
CA THR A 232 25.35 8.66 -1.80
C THR A 232 26.00 7.35 -1.33
N THR A 233 26.63 7.32 -0.16
CA THR A 233 27.22 6.11 0.43
C THR A 233 26.29 5.39 1.39
N HIS A 234 25.16 6.02 1.75
CA HIS A 234 24.13 5.50 2.62
C HIS A 234 22.86 5.19 1.82
N GLY A 235 21.98 4.37 2.34
CA GLY A 235 20.71 4.02 1.68
C GLY A 235 20.09 2.73 2.17
N ALA A 236 19.20 2.16 1.35
CA ALA A 236 18.64 0.86 1.65
C ALA A 236 19.66 -0.26 1.40
N ARG A 237 19.91 -1.13 2.40
CA ARG A 237 20.65 -2.38 2.20
C ARG A 237 19.78 -3.33 1.37
N ASN A 238 18.58 -3.66 1.85
CA ASN A 238 17.57 -4.37 1.10
C ASN A 238 16.24 -3.63 1.16
N VAL A 239 15.44 -3.79 0.12
CA VAL A 239 14.06 -3.31 0.06
C VAL A 239 13.17 -4.51 -0.18
N LEU A 240 12.21 -4.71 0.72
CA LEU A 240 11.17 -5.73 0.60
C LEU A 240 9.80 -5.08 0.74
N ILE A 241 9.03 -5.11 -0.32
CA ILE A 241 7.61 -4.73 -0.32
C ILE A 241 6.83 -6.03 -0.38
N GLU A 242 6.21 -6.39 0.75
CA GLU A 242 5.50 -7.65 0.90
C GLU A 242 4.19 -7.65 0.09
N GLU A 243 3.57 -8.82 -0.02
CA GLU A 243 2.35 -9.03 -0.79
C GLU A 243 1.24 -8.04 -0.40
N MET A 244 0.51 -7.54 -1.39
CA MET A 244 -0.62 -6.62 -1.24
C MET A 244 -0.28 -5.28 -0.55
N ALA A 245 0.99 -5.00 -0.25
CA ALA A 245 1.41 -3.73 0.33
C ALA A 245 1.40 -2.61 -0.70
N ASN A 246 1.10 -1.38 -0.24
CA ASN A 246 1.16 -0.17 -1.04
C ASN A 246 2.28 0.73 -0.52
N PHE A 247 3.29 0.97 -1.33
CA PHE A 247 4.38 1.87 -0.98
C PHE A 247 4.47 3.03 -1.98
N THR A 248 4.45 4.25 -1.46
CA THR A 248 4.63 5.46 -2.26
C THR A 248 5.78 6.27 -1.68
N PHE A 249 6.76 6.59 -2.51
CA PHE A 249 7.88 7.45 -2.16
C PHE A 249 7.90 8.66 -3.09
N ILE A 250 7.70 9.85 -2.51
CA ILE A 250 7.64 11.13 -3.23
C ILE A 250 8.78 12.03 -2.76
N GLU A 251 9.54 12.57 -3.70
CA GLU A 251 10.48 13.65 -3.47
C GLU A 251 9.89 14.97 -3.97
N LYS A 252 9.69 15.93 -3.04
CA LYS A 252 9.02 17.21 -3.35
C LYS A 252 9.95 18.35 -3.68
N SER A 253 11.08 18.44 -2.99
CA SER A 253 12.09 19.47 -3.21
C SER A 253 13.45 18.80 -3.32
N HIS A 254 14.45 19.50 -3.84
CA HIS A 254 15.51 18.80 -4.44
C HIS A 254 16.86 19.36 -4.10
N GLN A 255 17.74 18.51 -3.70
CA GLN A 255 19.17 18.80 -3.78
C GLN A 255 20.05 17.57 -4.00
N ARG A 256 19.50 16.35 -4.00
CA ARG A 256 20.30 15.13 -4.03
C ARG A 256 19.92 14.17 -5.13
N VAL A 257 20.96 13.58 -5.63
CA VAL A 257 20.88 12.55 -6.63
C VAL A 257 21.86 11.44 -6.25
N PRO A 258 21.47 10.23 -6.26
CA PRO A 258 20.14 9.68 -6.62
C PRO A 258 19.12 9.86 -5.48
N MET A 259 17.85 9.82 -5.84
CA MET A 259 16.75 9.87 -4.86
C MET A 259 16.84 8.71 -3.86
N TRP A 260 17.19 7.52 -4.33
CA TRP A 260 17.22 6.31 -3.53
C TRP A 260 18.39 5.38 -3.88
N ASN A 261 19.38 5.30 -3.00
CA ASN A 261 20.47 4.34 -3.11
C ASN A 261 20.06 2.96 -2.58
N VAL A 262 20.32 1.89 -3.33
CA VAL A 262 20.08 0.50 -2.95
C VAL A 262 21.41 -0.26 -3.02
N PHE A 263 21.76 -0.97 -1.95
CA PHE A 263 23.02 -1.69 -1.82
C PHE A 263 22.86 -3.21 -1.79
N GLY A 264 21.65 -3.72 -1.71
CA GLY A 264 21.29 -5.13 -1.75
C GLY A 264 20.12 -5.37 -2.69
N ASP A 265 19.25 -6.28 -2.35
CA ASP A 265 18.11 -6.66 -3.17
C ASP A 265 16.96 -5.66 -3.08
N PHE A 266 16.26 -5.47 -4.21
CA PHE A 266 15.00 -4.76 -4.27
C PHE A 266 13.92 -5.73 -4.74
N LYS A 267 12.96 -6.05 -3.84
CA LYS A 267 11.92 -7.06 -4.09
C LYS A 267 10.54 -6.47 -3.86
N VAL A 268 9.67 -6.62 -4.86
CA VAL A 268 8.24 -6.32 -4.79
C VAL A 268 7.48 -7.60 -5.05
N LEU A 269 6.68 -8.02 -4.07
CA LEU A 269 5.96 -9.29 -4.12
C LEU A 269 4.57 -9.15 -4.75
N GLU A 270 3.88 -10.27 -4.90
CA GLU A 270 2.61 -10.37 -5.63
C GLU A 270 1.53 -9.42 -5.09
N GLY A 271 0.84 -8.75 -6.00
CA GLY A 271 -0.25 -7.83 -5.67
C GLY A 271 0.18 -6.53 -4.98
N ALA A 272 1.45 -6.35 -4.67
CA ALA A 272 1.95 -5.10 -4.10
C ALA A 272 1.94 -3.95 -5.12
N SER A 273 1.90 -2.74 -4.61
CA SER A 273 1.93 -1.51 -5.41
C SER A 273 3.10 -0.63 -4.98
N VAL A 274 3.85 -0.11 -5.94
CA VAL A 274 4.99 0.78 -5.66
C VAL A 274 4.97 1.98 -6.57
N SER A 275 5.04 3.17 -5.98
CA SER A 275 5.25 4.43 -6.69
C SER A 275 6.51 5.12 -6.17
N VAL A 276 7.45 5.43 -7.05
CA VAL A 276 8.65 6.22 -6.74
C VAL A 276 8.65 7.43 -7.66
N ILE A 277 8.43 8.61 -7.09
CA ILE A 277 8.08 9.82 -7.82
C ILE A 277 9.08 10.92 -7.50
N ASN A 278 9.80 11.36 -8.53
CA ASN A 278 10.68 12.53 -8.46
C ASN A 278 10.14 13.60 -9.39
N THR A 279 9.63 14.69 -8.82
CA THR A 279 9.02 15.80 -9.58
C THR A 279 9.99 16.92 -9.89
N TYR A 280 11.24 16.80 -9.51
CA TYR A 280 12.22 17.90 -9.60
C TYR A 280 12.72 18.20 -11.02
N MET A 281 12.95 19.49 -11.27
CA MET A 281 13.19 20.00 -12.61
C MET A 281 14.66 20.27 -13.00
N ASN A 282 15.52 20.58 -12.04
CA ASN A 282 16.91 21.02 -12.32
C ASN A 282 17.90 19.92 -11.98
N THR A 283 18.62 19.40 -12.94
CA THR A 283 19.46 18.24 -12.69
C THR A 283 20.87 18.40 -13.20
N PRO A 284 21.87 18.04 -12.39
CA PRO A 284 23.19 17.64 -12.88
C PRO A 284 23.10 16.33 -13.68
N THR A 285 24.12 16.05 -14.46
CA THR A 285 24.18 14.95 -15.46
C THR A 285 24.07 13.53 -14.92
N ASP A 286 24.09 13.28 -13.59
CA ASP A 286 24.16 11.93 -13.00
C ASP A 286 22.95 11.63 -12.11
N ASN A 287 21.75 11.75 -12.64
CA ASN A 287 20.50 11.67 -11.90
C ASN A 287 19.77 10.34 -12.11
N TYR A 288 19.43 9.67 -11.00
CA TYR A 288 18.71 8.40 -11.01
C TYR A 288 17.65 8.39 -9.90
N ASN A 289 16.47 7.80 -10.15
CA ASN A 289 15.53 7.56 -9.07
C ASN A 289 16.04 6.44 -8.17
N ILE A 290 16.29 5.28 -8.73
CA ILE A 290 16.81 4.13 -8.00
C ILE A 290 18.22 3.84 -8.52
N TYR A 291 19.19 3.84 -7.61
CA TYR A 291 20.58 3.57 -7.91
C TYR A 291 21.08 2.31 -7.18
N PHE A 292 21.32 1.25 -7.94
CA PHE A 292 21.93 0.03 -7.42
C PHE A 292 23.44 0.19 -7.32
N LYS A 293 23.96 0.23 -6.10
CA LYS A 293 25.39 0.51 -5.80
C LYS A 293 26.16 -0.70 -5.31
N GLY A 294 25.49 -1.76 -4.87
CA GLY A 294 26.11 -2.96 -4.34
C GLY A 294 26.65 -3.89 -5.43
N THR A 295 27.10 -5.05 -5.02
CA THR A 295 27.48 -6.19 -5.88
C THR A 295 26.52 -7.34 -5.63
N ASN A 296 26.30 -8.21 -6.64
CA ASN A 296 25.42 -9.38 -6.55
C ASN A 296 23.98 -9.05 -6.13
N GLN A 297 23.46 -7.94 -6.63
CA GLN A 297 22.13 -7.43 -6.30
C GLN A 297 21.07 -8.05 -7.21
N LYS A 298 19.83 -8.10 -6.68
CA LYS A 298 18.65 -8.55 -7.43
C LYS A 298 17.57 -7.50 -7.43
N PHE A 299 16.96 -7.30 -8.61
CA PHE A 299 15.78 -6.50 -8.78
C PHE A 299 14.62 -7.42 -9.18
N ILE A 300 13.73 -7.72 -8.24
CA ILE A 300 12.65 -8.70 -8.39
C ILE A 300 11.30 -7.99 -8.33
N LEU A 301 10.50 -8.15 -9.38
CA LEU A 301 9.11 -7.70 -9.44
C LEU A 301 8.25 -8.95 -9.71
N ASP A 302 7.63 -9.51 -8.67
CA ASP A 302 6.84 -10.73 -8.75
C ASP A 302 5.35 -10.41 -8.87
N ASN A 303 4.90 -10.17 -10.09
CA ASN A 303 3.50 -9.89 -10.42
C ASN A 303 2.86 -8.79 -9.54
N PRO A 304 3.50 -7.60 -9.44
CA PRO A 304 2.94 -6.50 -8.66
C PRO A 304 1.61 -6.03 -9.27
N LYS A 305 0.73 -5.48 -8.42
CA LYS A 305 -0.52 -4.87 -8.86
C LYS A 305 -0.24 -3.67 -9.77
N TYR A 306 0.67 -2.78 -9.35
CA TYR A 306 1.27 -1.77 -10.21
C TYR A 306 2.65 -1.33 -9.71
N ILE A 307 3.49 -0.91 -10.64
CA ILE A 307 4.73 -0.18 -10.40
C ILE A 307 4.63 1.13 -11.17
N ASN A 308 5.02 2.21 -10.54
CA ASN A 308 5.17 3.50 -11.17
C ASN A 308 6.47 4.14 -10.70
N ILE A 309 7.48 4.14 -11.55
CA ILE A 309 8.72 4.86 -11.30
C ILE A 309 8.78 6.03 -12.28
N TYR A 310 8.63 7.23 -11.75
CA TYR A 310 8.58 8.46 -12.50
C TYR A 310 9.74 9.39 -12.15
N THR A 311 10.38 9.93 -13.17
CA THR A 311 11.34 11.02 -13.00
C THR A 311 11.24 12.00 -14.16
N LYS A 312 11.29 13.29 -13.85
CA LYS A 312 11.21 14.32 -14.91
C LYS A 312 12.49 14.39 -15.75
N ASN A 313 13.64 14.30 -15.15
CA ASN A 313 14.93 14.56 -15.82
C ASN A 313 16.01 13.49 -15.59
N ALA A 314 15.79 12.56 -14.69
CA ALA A 314 16.73 11.48 -14.36
C ALA A 314 16.43 10.19 -15.15
N ASN A 315 17.19 9.13 -14.93
CA ASN A 315 16.83 7.78 -15.37
C ASN A 315 16.08 7.06 -14.24
N VAL A 316 15.10 6.21 -14.59
CA VAL A 316 14.32 5.46 -13.59
C VAL A 316 15.19 4.56 -12.73
N VAL A 317 16.15 3.86 -13.35
CA VAL A 317 17.07 2.93 -12.69
C VAL A 317 18.46 3.11 -13.27
N TYR A 318 19.46 2.99 -12.40
CA TYR A 318 20.86 2.96 -12.78
C TYR A 318 21.65 1.99 -11.91
N THR A 319 22.75 1.46 -12.43
CA THR A 319 23.61 0.53 -11.71
C THR A 319 25.08 0.70 -12.07
N ASN A 320 25.98 0.60 -11.08
CA ASN A 320 27.43 0.55 -11.32
C ASN A 320 27.94 -0.88 -11.59
N ASN A 321 27.30 -1.87 -10.99
CA ASN A 321 27.65 -3.28 -11.10
C ASN A 321 26.48 -4.03 -11.72
N PRO A 322 26.71 -5.19 -12.35
CA PRO A 322 25.62 -6.01 -12.87
C PRO A 322 24.59 -6.35 -11.78
N VAL A 323 23.31 -6.14 -12.10
CA VAL A 323 22.15 -6.45 -11.25
C VAL A 323 21.30 -7.50 -11.95
N GLU A 324 21.10 -8.65 -11.35
CA GLU A 324 20.17 -9.65 -11.84
C GLU A 324 18.73 -9.13 -11.70
N PHE A 325 17.92 -9.22 -12.74
CA PHE A 325 16.52 -8.90 -12.64
C PHE A 325 15.61 -10.08 -12.98
N SER A 326 14.45 -10.12 -12.32
CA SER A 326 13.36 -11.05 -12.61
C SER A 326 12.04 -10.33 -12.48
N PHE A 327 11.39 -10.07 -13.61
CA PHE A 327 10.11 -9.38 -13.67
C PHE A 327 9.02 -10.32 -14.17
N LYS A 328 7.95 -10.42 -13.40
CA LYS A 328 6.70 -11.09 -13.74
C LYS A 328 5.61 -10.02 -13.74
N PHE A 329 4.89 -9.88 -14.84
CA PHE A 329 3.96 -8.77 -15.04
C PHE A 329 2.88 -9.11 -16.08
N SER A 330 1.73 -8.48 -15.95
CA SER A 330 0.67 -8.53 -16.96
C SER A 330 0.82 -7.43 -18.01
N ARG A 331 1.30 -6.26 -17.61
CA ARG A 331 1.55 -5.13 -18.49
C ARG A 331 2.82 -4.39 -18.06
N ILE A 332 3.61 -3.94 -19.03
CA ILE A 332 4.77 -3.07 -18.80
C ILE A 332 4.83 -2.00 -19.87
N ASN A 333 5.15 -0.77 -19.49
CA ASN A 333 5.43 0.33 -20.41
C ASN A 333 6.65 1.11 -19.94
N MET A 334 7.45 1.59 -20.90
CA MET A 334 8.63 2.41 -20.64
C MET A 334 8.68 3.58 -21.62
N TRP A 335 8.98 4.79 -21.13
CA TRP A 335 9.10 5.99 -21.93
C TRP A 335 10.48 6.63 -21.81
N ILE A 336 10.97 7.22 -22.90
CA ILE A 336 12.24 7.97 -22.95
C ILE A 336 12.02 9.41 -22.47
N TYR A 337 10.82 9.97 -22.69
CA TYR A 337 10.50 11.34 -22.35
C TYR A 337 9.78 11.41 -21.01
N ALA A 338 10.10 12.43 -20.20
CA ALA A 338 9.32 12.79 -19.05
C ALA A 338 8.19 13.73 -19.49
N LEU A 339 6.97 13.30 -19.28
CA LEU A 339 5.80 14.17 -19.38
C LEU A 339 5.71 15.03 -18.11
N ASP A 340 5.08 16.20 -18.20
CA ASP A 340 4.86 16.99 -17.00
C ASP A 340 3.95 16.21 -16.05
N TYR A 341 4.40 16.00 -14.82
CA TYR A 341 3.66 15.24 -13.80
C TYR A 341 2.27 15.83 -13.52
N ASN A 342 2.13 17.16 -13.67
CA ASN A 342 0.89 17.88 -13.44
C ASN A 342 0.00 18.00 -14.69
N LEU A 343 0.50 17.64 -15.89
CA LEU A 343 -0.29 17.58 -17.11
C LEU A 343 -1.03 16.24 -17.12
N ALA A 344 -2.19 16.23 -16.49
CA ALA A 344 -3.08 15.11 -16.43
C ALA A 344 -3.37 14.56 -17.83
N CYS A 345 -3.17 13.26 -18.01
CA CYS A 345 -3.86 12.46 -19.02
C CYS A 345 -3.57 12.75 -20.50
N THR A 346 -2.49 13.40 -20.85
CA THR A 346 -2.09 13.62 -22.26
C THR A 346 -0.95 12.70 -22.69
N LEU A 347 -1.07 11.40 -22.44
CA LEU A 347 -0.15 10.40 -22.99
C LEU A 347 -0.53 10.10 -24.44
N ASP A 348 -0.31 11.07 -25.34
CA ASP A 348 -0.36 10.83 -26.79
C ASP A 348 0.95 10.22 -27.30
N ASP A 349 2.03 10.28 -26.51
CA ASP A 349 3.31 9.70 -26.87
C ASP A 349 3.34 8.19 -26.58
N ALA A 350 3.56 7.41 -27.63
CA ALA A 350 3.70 5.97 -27.51
C ALA A 350 4.91 5.61 -26.62
N PRO A 351 4.80 4.60 -25.74
CA PRO A 351 5.93 4.11 -24.97
C PRO A 351 7.01 3.56 -25.90
N ALA A 352 8.27 3.76 -25.54
CA ALA A 352 9.41 3.21 -26.27
C ALA A 352 9.46 1.68 -26.21
N PHE A 353 8.90 1.11 -25.15
CA PHE A 353 8.62 -0.32 -25.02
C PHE A 353 7.26 -0.51 -24.34
N SER A 354 6.42 -1.38 -24.89
CA SER A 354 5.11 -1.72 -24.33
C SER A 354 4.80 -3.20 -24.56
N TRP A 355 4.30 -3.86 -23.54
CA TRP A 355 3.79 -5.22 -23.63
C TRP A 355 2.58 -5.42 -22.72
N PHE A 356 1.60 -6.15 -23.20
CA PHE A 356 0.41 -6.54 -22.47
C PHE A 356 0.03 -7.99 -22.78
N LYS A 357 -0.29 -8.75 -21.73
CA LYS A 357 -0.81 -10.11 -21.82
C LYS A 357 -1.94 -10.29 -20.79
N GLU A 358 -3.10 -10.73 -21.26
CA GLU A 358 -4.33 -10.69 -20.47
C GLU A 358 -4.39 -11.72 -19.35
N ASN A 359 -4.12 -12.97 -19.63
CA ASN A 359 -4.49 -14.07 -18.71
C ASN A 359 -3.32 -14.73 -17.96
N THR A 360 -2.14 -14.59 -18.44
CA THR A 360 -0.94 -15.18 -17.83
C THR A 360 0.17 -14.15 -17.72
N PRO A 361 0.75 -13.92 -16.53
CA PRO A 361 1.85 -12.98 -16.43
C PRO A 361 3.02 -13.36 -17.32
N SER A 362 3.54 -12.38 -18.04
CA SER A 362 4.80 -12.52 -18.75
C SER A 362 5.95 -12.51 -17.75
N LYS A 363 7.02 -13.23 -18.06
CA LYS A 363 8.24 -13.25 -17.26
C LYS A 363 9.44 -12.95 -18.14
N ILE A 364 10.27 -12.01 -17.66
CA ILE A 364 11.57 -11.68 -18.27
C ILE A 364 12.63 -11.74 -17.18
N THR A 365 13.75 -12.37 -17.45
CA THR A 365 14.93 -12.36 -16.58
C THR A 365 16.15 -11.91 -17.35
N GLY A 366 17.11 -11.36 -16.63
CA GLY A 366 18.35 -10.91 -17.26
C GLY A 366 19.25 -10.16 -16.31
N THR A 367 20.13 -9.35 -16.89
CA THR A 367 21.11 -8.54 -16.17
C THR A 367 21.04 -7.10 -16.64
N LEU A 368 20.89 -6.18 -15.68
CA LEU A 368 21.05 -4.74 -15.88
C LEU A 368 22.52 -4.41 -15.73
N ASN A 369 23.12 -3.85 -16.75
CA ASN A 369 24.47 -3.29 -16.72
C ASN A 369 24.40 -1.76 -16.92
N LYS A 370 25.49 -1.08 -16.58
CA LYS A 370 25.60 0.38 -16.68
C LYS A 370 25.07 0.93 -18.00
N ASP A 371 25.43 0.30 -19.12
CA ASP A 371 25.21 0.80 -20.45
C ASP A 371 24.16 0.00 -21.23
N ASN A 372 23.77 -1.19 -20.77
CA ASN A 372 22.81 -2.04 -21.47
C ASN A 372 22.00 -2.94 -20.53
N THR A 373 20.95 -3.53 -21.10
CA THR A 373 20.15 -4.59 -20.44
C THR A 373 20.30 -5.86 -21.28
N VAL A 374 20.71 -6.95 -20.64
CA VAL A 374 20.84 -8.26 -21.29
C VAL A 374 19.70 -9.15 -20.82
N ILE A 375 18.83 -9.58 -21.72
CA ILE A 375 17.78 -10.54 -21.43
C ILE A 375 18.36 -11.94 -21.53
N SER A 376 18.22 -12.72 -20.45
CA SER A 376 18.71 -14.10 -20.35
C SER A 376 17.61 -15.12 -20.66
N SER A 377 16.36 -14.84 -20.27
CA SER A 377 15.20 -15.69 -20.58
C SER A 377 13.88 -14.93 -20.56
N HIS A 378 12.91 -15.48 -21.27
CA HIS A 378 11.53 -15.01 -21.28
C HIS A 378 10.56 -16.18 -21.52
N ASN A 379 9.29 -15.98 -21.21
CA ASN A 379 8.20 -16.95 -21.46
C ASN A 379 7.27 -16.53 -22.61
N PHE A 380 7.73 -15.66 -23.51
CA PHE A 380 6.97 -15.29 -24.70
C PHE A 380 7.01 -16.44 -25.73
N THR A 381 5.88 -16.67 -26.38
CA THR A 381 5.79 -17.53 -27.54
C THR A 381 6.34 -16.85 -28.80
N ASP A 382 6.67 -17.60 -29.86
CA ASP A 382 7.16 -17.01 -31.12
C ASP A 382 6.16 -16.04 -31.74
N SER A 383 4.86 -16.33 -31.63
CA SER A 383 3.79 -15.42 -32.09
C SER A 383 3.71 -14.14 -31.27
N GLU A 384 3.96 -14.20 -29.97
CA GLU A 384 4.04 -13.02 -29.10
C GLU A 384 5.29 -12.20 -29.40
N LEU A 385 6.43 -12.85 -29.61
CA LEU A 385 7.67 -12.18 -30.02
C LEU A 385 7.55 -11.43 -31.35
N ALA A 386 6.77 -11.96 -32.28
CA ALA A 386 6.50 -11.29 -33.57
C ALA A 386 5.65 -10.01 -33.42
N LEU A 387 4.90 -9.88 -32.33
CA LEU A 387 4.08 -8.69 -32.03
C LEU A 387 4.82 -7.69 -31.12
N LEU A 388 5.90 -8.11 -30.48
CA LEU A 388 6.71 -7.22 -29.65
C LEU A 388 7.43 -6.20 -30.54
N PRO A 389 7.43 -4.91 -30.16
CA PRO A 389 8.51 -4.03 -30.61
C PRO A 389 9.82 -4.70 -30.19
N ASP A 390 10.84 -4.65 -31.00
CA ASP A 390 12.11 -5.33 -30.81
C ASP A 390 12.47 -5.45 -29.31
N ILE A 391 12.56 -6.67 -28.81
CA ILE A 391 12.86 -6.95 -27.39
C ILE A 391 14.16 -6.31 -26.93
N SER A 392 15.06 -5.96 -27.88
CA SER A 392 16.26 -5.17 -27.64
C SER A 392 15.95 -3.78 -27.08
N ASN A 393 14.73 -3.26 -27.28
CA ASN A 393 14.25 -2.00 -26.71
C ASN A 393 13.85 -2.13 -25.21
N PHE A 394 13.81 -3.35 -24.68
CA PHE A 394 13.68 -3.54 -23.24
C PHE A 394 14.98 -3.15 -22.55
N SER A 395 15.12 -1.87 -22.27
CA SER A 395 16.30 -1.29 -21.62
C SER A 395 15.89 -0.17 -20.67
N PHE A 396 16.57 -0.09 -19.53
CA PHE A 396 16.38 1.00 -18.57
C PHE A 396 17.21 2.25 -18.92
N GLN A 397 18.14 2.11 -19.88
CA GLN A 397 18.95 3.24 -20.33
C GLN A 397 18.07 4.34 -20.93
N SER A 398 18.28 5.58 -20.49
CA SER A 398 17.53 6.76 -20.91
C SER A 398 16.03 6.73 -20.65
N LYS A 399 15.49 5.74 -19.91
CA LYS A 399 14.08 5.70 -19.56
C LYS A 399 13.80 6.64 -18.39
N LYS A 400 12.75 7.46 -18.56
CA LYS A 400 12.27 8.42 -17.57
C LYS A 400 11.08 7.89 -16.77
N ILE A 401 10.38 6.94 -17.34
CA ILE A 401 9.16 6.39 -16.77
C ILE A 401 9.14 4.88 -16.99
N LEU A 402 8.83 4.16 -15.92
CA LEU A 402 8.54 2.73 -15.92
C LEU A 402 7.20 2.50 -15.24
N THR A 403 6.26 1.87 -15.94
CA THR A 403 5.01 1.39 -15.34
C THR A 403 4.83 -0.11 -15.55
N ILE A 404 4.33 -0.80 -14.53
CA ILE A 404 3.93 -2.20 -14.59
C ILE A 404 2.53 -2.32 -13.99
N GLY A 405 1.69 -3.18 -14.57
CA GLY A 405 0.33 -3.42 -14.14
C GLY A 405 -0.69 -2.54 -14.86
N MET A 406 -1.95 -2.60 -14.43
CA MET A 406 -3.06 -1.85 -15.00
C MET A 406 -3.74 -0.99 -13.94
N LEU A 407 -3.98 0.26 -14.28
CA LEU A 407 -4.91 1.09 -13.53
C LEU A 407 -6.33 0.60 -13.86
N LYS A 408 -7.03 0.04 -12.88
CA LYS A 408 -8.41 -0.39 -13.07
C LYS A 408 -9.34 0.79 -12.84
N MET A 409 -10.18 1.06 -13.84
CA MET A 409 -11.25 2.03 -13.74
C MET A 409 -12.58 1.33 -13.98
N ASN A 410 -13.50 1.49 -13.04
CA ASN A 410 -14.88 1.05 -13.19
C ASN A 410 -15.76 2.31 -13.24
N VAL A 411 -16.45 2.51 -14.35
CA VAL A 411 -17.37 3.65 -14.53
C VAL A 411 -18.78 3.14 -14.31
N HIS A 412 -19.54 3.86 -13.51
CA HIS A 412 -20.96 3.58 -13.33
C HIS A 412 -21.70 3.81 -14.65
N PRO A 413 -22.72 3.02 -14.94
CA PRO A 413 -23.49 3.16 -16.17
C PRO A 413 -24.07 4.56 -16.35
N LEU A 414 -23.99 5.07 -17.55
CA LEU A 414 -24.57 6.34 -17.95
C LEU A 414 -25.87 6.14 -18.69
N THR A 415 -26.83 7.00 -18.46
CA THR A 415 -28.10 7.03 -19.17
C THR A 415 -28.31 8.41 -19.78
N ALA A 416 -29.18 8.53 -20.76
CA ALA A 416 -29.50 9.80 -21.40
C ALA A 416 -30.10 10.85 -20.44
N THR A 417 -30.55 10.42 -19.27
CA THR A 417 -31.09 11.30 -18.22
C THR A 417 -30.15 11.49 -17.04
N THR A 418 -28.96 10.88 -17.09
CA THR A 418 -27.97 11.01 -16.01
C THR A 418 -27.36 12.41 -16.05
N ASN A 419 -27.43 13.09 -14.92
CA ASN A 419 -26.81 14.40 -14.70
C ASN A 419 -25.51 14.31 -13.89
N ALA A 420 -24.99 13.11 -13.67
CA ALA A 420 -23.75 12.86 -12.97
C ALA A 420 -22.96 11.71 -13.64
N ILE A 421 -21.65 11.86 -13.70
CA ILE A 421 -20.73 10.79 -14.13
C ILE A 421 -19.91 10.39 -12.92
N SER A 422 -19.94 9.11 -12.58
CA SER A 422 -19.22 8.57 -11.42
C SER A 422 -18.59 7.21 -11.69
N GLY A 423 -17.65 6.83 -10.84
CA GLY A 423 -16.97 5.54 -10.95
C GLY A 423 -15.86 5.39 -9.90
N HIS A 424 -15.14 4.29 -9.99
CA HIS A 424 -14.02 4.00 -9.12
C HIS A 424 -12.75 3.77 -9.94
N THR A 425 -11.65 4.29 -9.44
CA THR A 425 -10.30 4.07 -9.97
C THR A 425 -9.30 3.93 -8.80
N ILE A 426 -8.02 4.09 -9.03
CA ILE A 426 -7.05 4.14 -7.93
C ILE A 426 -7.22 5.48 -7.19
N PRO A 427 -7.16 5.49 -5.85
CA PRO A 427 -7.20 6.72 -5.06
C PRO A 427 -6.25 7.80 -5.59
N TYR A 428 -6.70 9.04 -5.54
CA TYR A 428 -5.95 10.23 -5.97
C TYR A 428 -5.58 10.25 -7.46
N SER A 429 -6.23 9.43 -8.31
CA SER A 429 -6.06 9.51 -9.75
C SER A 429 -6.76 10.73 -10.31
N ASN A 430 -6.11 11.42 -11.25
CA ASN A 430 -6.77 12.45 -12.05
C ASN A 430 -7.68 11.79 -13.08
N VAL A 431 -8.94 12.18 -13.11
CA VAL A 431 -9.95 11.66 -14.03
C VAL A 431 -10.37 12.77 -14.97
N LYS A 432 -10.14 12.57 -16.27
CA LYS A 432 -10.61 13.45 -17.34
C LYS A 432 -11.83 12.83 -18.00
N ILE A 433 -12.90 13.58 -18.11
CA ILE A 433 -14.15 13.20 -18.75
C ILE A 433 -14.37 14.11 -19.94
N GLU A 434 -14.47 13.51 -21.12
CA GLU A 434 -14.66 14.21 -22.41
C GLU A 434 -15.98 13.73 -23.02
N TYR A 435 -16.89 14.65 -23.31
CA TYR A 435 -18.17 14.37 -23.98
C TYR A 435 -18.57 15.60 -24.79
N ASP A 436 -19.08 15.37 -25.99
CA ASP A 436 -19.27 16.43 -26.99
C ASP A 436 -17.98 17.28 -27.13
N ASP A 437 -18.09 18.59 -27.12
CA ASP A 437 -16.94 19.50 -27.12
C ASP A 437 -16.51 19.95 -25.72
N LYS A 438 -16.95 19.22 -24.66
CA LYS A 438 -16.69 19.55 -23.26
C LYS A 438 -15.66 18.63 -22.66
N SER A 439 -14.88 19.16 -21.73
CA SER A 439 -13.90 18.42 -20.94
C SER A 439 -13.95 18.86 -19.48
N LEU A 440 -14.05 17.88 -18.58
CA LEU A 440 -14.02 18.06 -17.15
C LEU A 440 -12.82 17.28 -16.59
N THR A 441 -12.19 17.82 -15.54
CA THR A 441 -11.10 17.13 -14.83
C THR A 441 -11.39 17.18 -13.33
N LEU A 442 -11.24 16.04 -12.66
CA LEU A 442 -11.42 15.90 -11.22
C LEU A 442 -10.42 14.88 -10.69
N GLU A 443 -10.25 14.85 -9.38
CA GLU A 443 -9.43 13.88 -8.69
C GLU A 443 -10.32 12.86 -7.97
N ALA A 444 -9.97 11.58 -8.05
CA ALA A 444 -10.61 10.53 -7.27
C ALA A 444 -10.24 10.68 -5.79
N ASP A 445 -11.18 10.43 -4.91
CA ASP A 445 -10.99 10.55 -3.47
C ASP A 445 -10.05 9.48 -2.89
N GLU A 446 -9.90 9.46 -1.57
CA GLU A 446 -9.10 8.48 -0.83
C GLU A 446 -9.56 7.02 -0.99
N ASN A 447 -10.80 6.79 -1.43
CA ASN A 447 -11.38 5.49 -1.73
C ASN A 447 -11.32 5.14 -3.22
N GLY A 448 -10.84 6.09 -4.04
CA GLY A 448 -10.81 5.98 -5.48
C GLY A 448 -12.15 6.31 -6.16
N LEU A 449 -13.14 6.85 -5.45
CA LEU A 449 -14.39 7.30 -6.01
C LEU A 449 -14.17 8.63 -6.74
N PHE A 450 -14.66 8.74 -7.97
CA PHE A 450 -14.80 10.01 -8.67
C PHE A 450 -16.27 10.24 -9.02
N GLU A 451 -16.74 11.47 -8.85
CA GLU A 451 -18.08 11.88 -9.18
C GLU A 451 -18.10 13.34 -9.60
N THR A 452 -18.82 13.65 -10.67
CA THR A 452 -19.02 15.01 -11.14
C THR A 452 -20.42 15.18 -11.73
N ASN A 453 -21.05 16.30 -11.42
CA ASN A 453 -22.32 16.67 -12.04
C ASN A 453 -22.07 17.25 -13.43
N ILE A 454 -22.92 16.87 -14.37
CA ILE A 454 -22.98 17.43 -15.71
C ILE A 454 -24.22 18.30 -15.82
N ASN A 455 -24.02 19.55 -16.19
CA ASN A 455 -25.16 20.52 -16.24
C ASN A 455 -26.10 20.29 -17.42
N ASP A 456 -25.74 19.41 -18.35
CA ASP A 456 -26.50 19.12 -19.55
C ASP A 456 -26.81 17.62 -19.64
N ASN A 457 -27.98 17.28 -20.12
CA ASN A 457 -28.30 15.88 -20.42
C ASN A 457 -27.35 15.36 -21.49
N ILE A 458 -26.74 14.22 -21.25
CA ILE A 458 -25.96 13.52 -22.28
C ILE A 458 -26.96 13.00 -23.30
N LEU A 459 -26.88 13.52 -24.54
CA LEU A 459 -27.79 13.13 -25.60
C LEU A 459 -27.54 11.65 -26.01
N ASP A 460 -28.59 11.01 -26.49
CA ASP A 460 -28.50 9.70 -27.10
C ASP A 460 -27.39 9.65 -28.15
N ASN A 461 -26.56 8.60 -28.10
CA ASN A 461 -25.40 8.40 -28.98
C ASN A 461 -24.16 9.28 -28.71
N THR A 462 -24.15 10.13 -27.69
CA THR A 462 -22.93 10.82 -27.26
C THR A 462 -21.92 9.82 -26.74
N ARG A 463 -20.70 9.86 -27.25
CA ARG A 463 -19.60 9.08 -26.71
C ARG A 463 -18.95 9.82 -25.56
N VAL A 464 -19.04 9.25 -24.35
CA VAL A 464 -18.34 9.77 -23.18
C VAL A 464 -17.01 9.03 -23.07
N LYS A 465 -15.92 9.78 -23.20
CA LYS A 465 -14.57 9.25 -23.02
C LYS A 465 -14.09 9.61 -21.61
N ILE A 466 -13.77 8.61 -20.80
CA ILE A 466 -13.26 8.78 -19.45
C ILE A 466 -11.85 8.24 -19.40
N THR A 467 -10.92 9.07 -18.95
CA THR A 467 -9.51 8.71 -18.83
C THR A 467 -9.07 8.96 -17.39
N ALA A 468 -8.63 7.93 -16.70
CA ALA A 468 -8.02 8.06 -15.38
C ALA A 468 -6.50 7.97 -15.52
N CYS A 469 -5.79 8.87 -14.86
CA CYS A 469 -4.34 8.91 -14.82
C CYS A 469 -3.86 8.96 -13.39
N LEU A 470 -2.89 8.15 -13.07
CA LEU A 470 -2.11 8.27 -11.87
C LEU A 470 -0.68 8.65 -12.27
N ASN A 471 -0.21 9.82 -11.79
CA ASN A 471 1.15 10.30 -12.01
C ASN A 471 1.54 10.42 -13.50
N ALA A 472 0.65 10.92 -14.34
CA ALA A 472 0.81 11.17 -15.77
C ALA A 472 1.22 9.95 -16.65
N CYS A 473 1.54 8.83 -16.04
CA CYS A 473 2.18 7.68 -16.68
C CYS A 473 1.33 6.42 -16.68
N PHE A 474 0.31 6.42 -15.86
CA PHE A 474 -0.52 5.25 -15.64
C PHE A 474 -1.96 5.63 -15.97
N SER A 475 -2.43 5.28 -17.15
CA SER A 475 -3.76 5.68 -17.61
C SER A 475 -4.59 4.50 -18.07
N GLU A 476 -5.89 4.57 -17.82
CA GLU A 476 -6.90 3.75 -18.45
C GLU A 476 -7.95 4.64 -19.10
N LYS A 477 -8.40 4.25 -20.28
CA LYS A 477 -9.40 4.98 -21.06
C LYS A 477 -10.61 4.09 -21.31
N LYS A 478 -11.78 4.58 -20.94
CA LYS A 478 -13.06 3.96 -21.28
C LYS A 478 -13.88 4.87 -22.17
N VAL A 479 -14.54 4.30 -23.16
CA VAL A 479 -15.54 4.97 -23.97
C VAL A 479 -16.88 4.34 -23.66
N ILE A 480 -17.83 5.13 -23.23
CA ILE A 480 -19.16 4.68 -22.80
C ILE A 480 -20.19 5.39 -23.67
N THR A 481 -21.16 4.64 -24.16
CA THR A 481 -22.38 5.19 -24.78
C THR A 481 -23.48 5.11 -23.75
N PRO A 482 -24.23 6.18 -23.49
CA PRO A 482 -25.37 6.14 -22.57
C PRO A 482 -26.41 5.12 -22.98
N PHE A 483 -27.02 4.48 -22.00
CA PHE A 483 -28.07 3.48 -22.23
C PHE A 483 -29.42 4.13 -22.50
N ASN A 484 -30.17 3.57 -23.43
CA ASN A 484 -31.46 4.11 -23.86
C ASN A 484 -32.56 3.06 -23.74
N GLY A 485 -33.29 3.08 -22.63
CA GLY A 485 -34.53 2.33 -22.48
C GLY A 485 -34.41 0.81 -22.44
N GLU A 486 -33.24 0.25 -22.13
CA GLU A 486 -32.97 -1.19 -22.16
C GLU A 486 -32.61 -1.78 -20.80
N LEU A 487 -32.91 -3.08 -20.65
CA LEU A 487 -32.39 -3.90 -19.56
C LEU A 487 -31.09 -4.55 -20.01
N THR A 488 -29.96 -4.19 -19.37
CA THR A 488 -28.63 -4.59 -19.84
C THR A 488 -27.83 -5.27 -18.73
N LEU A 489 -27.21 -6.41 -19.06
CA LEU A 489 -26.18 -7.04 -18.26
C LEU A 489 -24.83 -6.37 -18.57
N LEU A 490 -24.41 -5.46 -17.72
CA LEU A 490 -23.26 -4.59 -17.99
C LEU A 490 -21.92 -5.28 -17.72
N ASN A 491 -21.82 -5.99 -16.61
CA ASN A 491 -20.58 -6.63 -16.20
C ASN A 491 -20.83 -7.89 -15.39
N VAL A 492 -19.99 -8.87 -15.57
CA VAL A 492 -19.95 -10.11 -14.78
C VAL A 492 -18.50 -10.41 -14.46
N THR A 493 -18.24 -10.95 -13.30
CA THR A 493 -16.89 -11.42 -12.94
C THR A 493 -16.40 -12.46 -13.96
N ASP A 494 -15.35 -12.12 -14.70
CA ASP A 494 -14.88 -12.90 -15.86
C ASP A 494 -14.31 -14.27 -15.49
N ASN A 495 -13.67 -14.39 -14.33
CA ASN A 495 -13.05 -15.62 -13.87
C ASN A 495 -13.49 -15.95 -12.43
N ILE A 496 -14.00 -17.16 -12.23
CA ILE A 496 -14.49 -17.64 -10.94
C ILE A 496 -13.65 -18.86 -10.51
N PRO A 497 -12.46 -18.64 -9.93
CA PRO A 497 -11.61 -19.74 -9.47
C PRO A 497 -12.18 -20.34 -8.18
N PHE A 498 -12.10 -21.67 -8.06
CA PHE A 498 -12.46 -22.40 -6.85
C PHE A 498 -11.23 -22.72 -6.00
N SER A 499 -11.46 -22.99 -4.71
CA SER A 499 -10.41 -23.43 -3.80
C SER A 499 -9.98 -24.87 -4.14
N MET A 500 -8.74 -25.22 -3.87
CA MET A 500 -8.25 -26.60 -4.02
C MET A 500 -8.93 -27.54 -3.01
N MET A 501 -9.13 -28.80 -3.39
CA MET A 501 -9.66 -29.80 -2.47
C MET A 501 -8.63 -30.19 -1.41
N PRO A 502 -9.04 -30.30 -0.14
CA PRO A 502 -8.31 -31.11 0.83
C PRO A 502 -8.44 -32.59 0.47
N SER A 503 -7.41 -33.37 0.72
CA SER A 503 -7.31 -34.82 0.40
C SER A 503 -8.26 -35.76 1.17
N SER A 504 -9.40 -35.28 1.67
CA SER A 504 -10.36 -36.08 2.43
C SER A 504 -11.49 -36.66 1.55
N LEU A 505 -11.82 -37.91 1.77
CA LEU A 505 -12.76 -38.74 0.99
C LEU A 505 -14.26 -38.35 1.04
N ASN A 506 -14.63 -37.21 1.64
CA ASN A 506 -16.02 -36.77 1.71
C ASN A 506 -16.34 -35.75 0.62
N PRO A 507 -17.54 -35.81 -0.01
CA PRO A 507 -17.97 -34.83 -1.00
C PRO A 507 -18.08 -33.46 -0.32
N VAL A 508 -17.13 -32.59 -0.57
CA VAL A 508 -17.08 -31.22 -0.02
C VAL A 508 -17.54 -30.25 -1.12
N ILE A 509 -18.39 -29.31 -0.76
CA ILE A 509 -18.71 -28.18 -1.63
C ILE A 509 -17.59 -27.14 -1.47
N LEU A 510 -16.90 -26.85 -2.56
CA LEU A 510 -15.78 -25.91 -2.57
C LEU A 510 -16.26 -24.49 -2.82
N PRO A 511 -15.87 -23.53 -1.97
CA PRO A 511 -16.16 -22.12 -2.17
C PRO A 511 -15.31 -21.53 -3.30
N LYS A 512 -15.77 -20.42 -3.85
CA LYS A 512 -14.96 -19.58 -4.75
C LYS A 512 -13.84 -18.91 -3.97
N LYS A 513 -12.74 -18.60 -4.65
CA LYS A 513 -11.67 -17.77 -4.08
C LYS A 513 -12.07 -16.29 -3.97
N ASN A 514 -12.90 -15.80 -4.90
CA ASN A 514 -13.30 -14.40 -5.00
C ASN A 514 -14.83 -14.24 -4.96
N LYS A 515 -15.29 -13.03 -4.59
CA LYS A 515 -16.70 -12.65 -4.75
C LYS A 515 -17.08 -12.62 -6.23
N THR A 516 -18.30 -13.01 -6.57
CA THR A 516 -18.87 -12.80 -7.91
C THR A 516 -19.73 -11.55 -7.88
N VAL A 517 -19.47 -10.61 -8.76
CA VAL A 517 -20.24 -9.38 -8.91
C VAL A 517 -20.86 -9.37 -10.30
N ILE A 518 -22.14 -9.10 -10.36
CA ILE A 518 -22.94 -9.00 -11.58
C ILE A 518 -23.62 -7.65 -11.56
N THR A 519 -23.33 -6.80 -12.53
CA THR A 519 -23.91 -5.47 -12.64
C THR A 519 -24.99 -5.47 -13.72
N VAL A 520 -26.20 -5.15 -13.32
CA VAL A 520 -27.37 -5.01 -14.21
C VAL A 520 -27.80 -3.55 -14.22
N VAL A 521 -28.00 -3.02 -15.42
CA VAL A 521 -28.56 -1.67 -15.63
C VAL A 521 -29.97 -1.84 -16.18
N ASP A 522 -30.92 -1.28 -15.48
CA ASP A 522 -32.29 -1.14 -15.93
C ASP A 522 -32.57 0.33 -16.25
N SER A 523 -32.56 0.66 -17.53
CA SER A 523 -32.84 2.01 -18.04
C SER A 523 -34.24 2.15 -18.63
N ARG A 524 -35.10 1.17 -18.47
CA ARG A 524 -36.47 1.18 -19.00
C ARG A 524 -37.32 2.21 -18.27
N VAL A 525 -38.11 2.98 -19.02
CA VAL A 525 -38.99 4.04 -18.48
C VAL A 525 -40.12 3.46 -17.59
N ASN A 526 -40.53 2.23 -17.85
CA ASN A 526 -41.52 1.48 -17.06
C ASN A 526 -40.90 0.17 -16.57
N SER A 527 -39.89 0.28 -15.71
CA SER A 527 -39.18 -0.89 -15.24
C SER A 527 -40.11 -1.81 -14.44
N THR A 528 -40.23 -3.06 -14.91
CA THR A 528 -40.81 -4.15 -14.16
C THR A 528 -39.68 -4.95 -13.52
N SER A 529 -39.99 -5.84 -12.58
CA SER A 529 -38.99 -6.74 -12.01
C SER A 529 -38.26 -7.50 -13.13
N TRP A 530 -36.97 -7.71 -12.97
CA TRP A 530 -36.16 -8.52 -13.88
C TRP A 530 -35.58 -9.73 -13.17
N LYS A 531 -35.24 -10.76 -13.95
CA LYS A 531 -34.72 -12.03 -13.45
C LYS A 531 -33.34 -12.30 -14.04
N LEU A 532 -32.43 -12.80 -13.19
CA LEU A 532 -31.09 -13.22 -13.59
C LEU A 532 -31.03 -14.74 -13.66
N TYR A 533 -30.51 -15.24 -14.76
CA TYR A 533 -30.36 -16.65 -15.04
C TYR A 533 -28.92 -17.05 -15.24
N ILE A 534 -28.61 -18.32 -14.98
CA ILE A 534 -27.30 -18.94 -15.19
C ILE A 534 -27.48 -20.32 -15.85
N ASN A 535 -26.58 -20.66 -16.77
CA ASN A 535 -26.35 -21.99 -17.28
C ASN A 535 -24.90 -22.15 -17.78
N TYR A 536 -24.49 -23.33 -18.16
CA TYR A 536 -23.25 -23.55 -18.89
C TYR A 536 -23.53 -24.09 -20.32
N ILE A 537 -22.56 -23.90 -21.23
CA ILE A 537 -22.64 -24.48 -22.59
C ILE A 537 -22.30 -25.97 -22.53
N ASN A 538 -21.19 -26.29 -21.87
CA ASN A 538 -20.70 -27.65 -21.69
C ASN A 538 -20.40 -27.89 -20.21
N PRO A 539 -20.47 -29.12 -19.70
CA PRO A 539 -19.98 -29.43 -18.36
C PRO A 539 -18.49 -29.11 -18.24
N MET A 540 -17.96 -29.06 -17.04
CA MET A 540 -16.52 -28.82 -16.82
C MET A 540 -15.71 -29.94 -17.49
N ILE A 541 -14.75 -29.54 -18.29
CA ILE A 541 -13.92 -30.45 -19.10
C ILE A 541 -12.45 -30.17 -18.78
N GLU A 542 -11.69 -31.23 -18.64
CA GLU A 542 -10.24 -31.23 -18.53
C GLU A 542 -9.57 -31.21 -19.92
N LYS A 543 -8.31 -30.85 -20.00
CA LYS A 543 -7.51 -30.84 -21.26
C LYS A 543 -7.52 -32.15 -22.01
N GLU A 544 -7.56 -33.27 -21.31
CA GLU A 544 -7.60 -34.63 -21.91
C GLU A 544 -9.00 -35.12 -22.20
N GLY A 545 -10.03 -34.31 -22.01
CA GLY A 545 -11.41 -34.60 -22.37
C GLY A 545 -12.25 -35.27 -21.29
N LYS A 546 -11.74 -35.43 -20.07
CA LYS A 546 -12.52 -35.98 -18.95
C LYS A 546 -13.58 -34.95 -18.51
N VAL A 547 -14.81 -35.40 -18.30
CA VAL A 547 -15.97 -34.54 -18.08
C VAL A 547 -16.46 -34.66 -16.65
N LEU A 548 -16.70 -33.52 -15.99
CA LEU A 548 -17.36 -33.47 -14.68
C LEU A 548 -18.84 -33.13 -14.84
N ILE A 549 -19.68 -34.11 -14.78
CA ILE A 549 -21.13 -33.95 -14.84
C ILE A 549 -21.66 -33.54 -13.47
N ASP A 550 -22.66 -32.63 -13.43
CA ASP A 550 -23.35 -32.17 -12.22
C ASP A 550 -22.42 -31.62 -11.12
N SER A 551 -21.25 -31.10 -11.53
CA SER A 551 -20.23 -30.59 -10.63
C SER A 551 -20.46 -29.14 -10.18
N LEU A 552 -21.31 -28.38 -10.85
CA LEU A 552 -21.60 -27.00 -10.54
C LEU A 552 -22.92 -26.82 -9.78
N LEU A 553 -22.84 -26.12 -8.68
CA LEU A 553 -23.95 -25.83 -7.79
C LEU A 553 -24.07 -24.31 -7.61
N PHE A 554 -25.28 -23.78 -7.64
CA PHE A 554 -25.52 -22.39 -7.26
C PHE A 554 -26.25 -22.32 -5.92
N LYS A 555 -25.67 -21.61 -4.95
CA LYS A 555 -26.29 -21.36 -3.64
C LYS A 555 -26.85 -19.94 -3.61
N LYS A 556 -28.17 -19.81 -3.57
CA LYS A 556 -28.89 -18.54 -3.51
C LYS A 556 -28.67 -17.81 -2.16
N PHE A 557 -29.16 -16.59 -2.05
CA PHE A 557 -29.10 -15.80 -0.81
C PHE A 557 -29.88 -16.44 0.36
N ASP A 558 -31.00 -17.09 0.07
CA ASP A 558 -31.84 -17.86 1.02
C ASP A 558 -31.29 -19.24 1.38
N ASN A 559 -30.09 -19.60 0.91
CA ASN A 559 -29.41 -20.87 1.03
C ASN A 559 -30.01 -22.03 0.17
N GLU A 560 -31.00 -21.78 -0.68
CA GLU A 560 -31.43 -22.73 -1.70
C GLU A 560 -30.25 -23.12 -2.59
N LYS A 561 -30.13 -24.41 -2.91
CA LYS A 561 -29.06 -24.94 -3.76
C LYS A 561 -29.66 -25.47 -5.07
N ILE A 562 -29.14 -25.00 -6.18
CA ILE A 562 -29.60 -25.36 -7.53
C ILE A 562 -28.41 -25.96 -8.28
N ASN A 563 -28.59 -27.14 -8.88
CA ASN A 563 -27.61 -27.72 -9.81
C ASN A 563 -27.63 -26.93 -11.12
N ILE A 564 -26.44 -26.50 -11.56
CA ILE A 564 -26.25 -25.78 -12.82
C ILE A 564 -25.97 -26.78 -13.93
N ASN A 565 -26.72 -26.68 -15.01
CA ASN A 565 -26.61 -27.52 -16.20
C ASN A 565 -26.84 -26.68 -17.47
N ALA A 566 -27.02 -27.30 -18.61
CA ALA A 566 -27.24 -26.61 -19.87
C ALA A 566 -28.56 -25.81 -19.92
N ASN A 567 -29.52 -26.11 -19.04
CA ASN A 567 -30.80 -25.39 -18.99
C ASN A 567 -30.67 -24.12 -18.12
N LYS A 568 -31.23 -23.02 -18.56
CA LYS A 568 -31.30 -21.78 -17.79
C LYS A 568 -31.94 -21.99 -16.42
N LYS A 569 -31.30 -21.53 -15.37
CA LYS A 569 -31.79 -21.57 -13.99
C LYS A 569 -31.86 -20.14 -13.42
N MET A 570 -33.04 -19.76 -12.96
CA MET A 570 -33.22 -18.47 -12.28
C MET A 570 -32.52 -18.48 -10.93
N ILE A 571 -31.66 -17.49 -10.70
CA ILE A 571 -30.85 -17.39 -9.50
C ILE A 571 -31.11 -16.13 -8.68
N TYR A 572 -31.69 -15.10 -9.28
CA TYR A 572 -32.05 -13.86 -8.64
C TYR A 572 -33.21 -13.19 -9.36
N GLN A 573 -34.05 -12.50 -8.60
CA GLN A 573 -35.12 -11.66 -9.11
C GLN A 573 -35.03 -10.32 -8.41
N SER A 574 -35.07 -9.23 -9.16
CA SER A 574 -35.11 -7.89 -8.61
C SER A 574 -36.49 -7.60 -8.01
N ASN A 575 -36.49 -6.84 -6.91
CA ASN A 575 -37.72 -6.36 -6.28
C ASN A 575 -38.06 -4.91 -6.66
N ASP A 576 -37.41 -4.37 -7.70
CA ASP A 576 -37.60 -2.98 -8.11
C ASP A 576 -39.01 -2.76 -8.69
N ASN A 577 -39.77 -1.91 -8.04
CA ASN A 577 -41.16 -1.57 -8.40
C ASN A 577 -41.24 -0.28 -9.21
N GLY A 578 -40.42 -0.15 -10.22
CA GLY A 578 -40.61 0.81 -11.30
C GLY A 578 -40.42 2.31 -10.99
N GLY A 579 -39.87 3.01 -11.93
CA GLY A 579 -39.96 4.46 -12.07
C GLY A 579 -38.65 5.23 -12.20
N ASN A 580 -37.52 4.65 -11.83
CA ASN A 580 -36.21 5.29 -12.01
C ASN A 580 -35.20 4.30 -12.58
N ILE A 581 -34.33 4.83 -13.43
CA ILE A 581 -33.18 4.09 -13.93
C ILE A 581 -32.37 3.60 -12.76
N SER A 582 -32.14 2.29 -12.68
CA SER A 582 -31.44 1.66 -11.57
C SER A 582 -30.21 0.88 -12.02
N VAL A 583 -29.18 0.94 -11.20
CA VAL A 583 -27.99 0.09 -11.32
C VAL A 583 -27.98 -0.87 -10.14
N SER A 584 -28.11 -2.14 -10.44
CA SER A 584 -28.14 -3.20 -9.44
C SER A 584 -26.84 -4.01 -9.48
N ASN A 585 -26.10 -4.00 -8.36
CA ASN A 585 -24.94 -4.87 -8.16
C ASN A 585 -25.34 -6.12 -7.37
N VAL A 586 -25.54 -7.23 -8.05
CA VAL A 586 -25.82 -8.52 -7.40
C VAL A 586 -24.49 -9.16 -7.02
N THR A 587 -24.17 -9.16 -5.73
CA THR A 587 -22.89 -9.65 -5.21
C THR A 587 -23.07 -10.93 -4.43
N PHE A 588 -22.39 -12.00 -4.85
CA PHE A 588 -22.35 -13.27 -4.14
C PHE A 588 -20.99 -13.43 -3.44
N SER A 589 -21.01 -13.61 -2.11
CA SER A 589 -19.83 -13.92 -1.29
C SER A 589 -19.15 -15.23 -1.73
N THR A 590 -17.99 -15.52 -1.16
CA THR A 590 -17.22 -16.72 -1.52
C THR A 590 -17.97 -18.04 -1.26
N ASP A 591 -18.87 -18.08 -0.28
CA ASP A 591 -19.70 -19.21 0.13
C ASP A 591 -21.13 -19.22 -0.50
N LYS A 592 -21.44 -18.22 -1.32
CA LYS A 592 -22.71 -18.03 -2.05
C LYS A 592 -22.47 -17.94 -3.55
N GLY A 593 -23.52 -18.08 -4.33
CA GLY A 593 -23.41 -18.07 -5.79
C GLY A 593 -22.87 -19.39 -6.32
N LEU A 594 -22.06 -19.34 -7.38
CA LEU A 594 -21.50 -20.53 -8.02
C LEU A 594 -20.47 -21.21 -7.10
N LEU A 595 -20.67 -22.49 -6.85
CA LEU A 595 -19.83 -23.34 -6.01
C LEU A 595 -19.49 -24.64 -6.79
N LEU A 596 -18.36 -25.25 -6.48
CA LEU A 596 -17.93 -26.50 -7.06
C LEU A 596 -18.30 -27.66 -6.13
N LYS A 597 -19.03 -28.66 -6.68
CA LYS A 597 -19.34 -29.94 -6.00
C LYS A 597 -18.66 -31.05 -6.78
N PRO A 598 -17.40 -31.37 -6.50
CA PRO A 598 -16.69 -32.40 -7.23
C PRO A 598 -17.29 -33.78 -6.98
N SER A 599 -17.34 -34.60 -8.00
CA SER A 599 -17.69 -36.03 -7.87
C SER A 599 -16.54 -36.79 -7.21
N LYS A 600 -16.82 -37.96 -6.60
CA LYS A 600 -15.83 -38.79 -5.89
C LYS A 600 -14.60 -39.22 -6.70
N SER A 601 -14.59 -38.99 -8.01
CA SER A 601 -13.52 -39.41 -8.93
C SER A 601 -12.42 -38.35 -9.18
N LEU A 602 -12.48 -37.21 -8.53
CA LEU A 602 -11.47 -36.13 -8.64
C LEU A 602 -10.34 -36.33 -7.62
N LEU A 603 -9.37 -37.11 -7.97
CA LEU A 603 -8.19 -37.39 -7.09
C LEU A 603 -6.85 -36.97 -7.70
N GLU A 604 -6.86 -36.21 -8.79
CA GLU A 604 -5.60 -35.81 -9.46
C GLU A 604 -5.57 -34.31 -9.68
N ASP A 605 -4.37 -33.73 -9.68
CA ASP A 605 -4.03 -32.30 -9.89
C ASP A 605 -4.31 -31.87 -11.35
N GLU A 606 -5.59 -31.88 -11.77
CA GLU A 606 -6.01 -31.55 -13.11
C GLU A 606 -6.84 -30.27 -13.14
N ASP A 607 -6.60 -29.43 -14.15
CA ASP A 607 -7.34 -28.19 -14.38
C ASP A 607 -8.61 -28.44 -15.17
N TYR A 608 -9.77 -28.19 -14.55
CA TYR A 608 -11.08 -28.25 -15.20
C TYR A 608 -11.62 -26.85 -15.45
N SER A 609 -12.21 -26.64 -16.63
CA SER A 609 -12.84 -25.37 -16.98
C SER A 609 -14.18 -25.54 -17.68
N THR A 610 -15.04 -24.55 -17.60
CA THR A 610 -16.28 -24.43 -18.35
C THR A 610 -16.64 -22.97 -18.60
N LEU A 611 -17.45 -22.75 -19.64
CA LEU A 611 -17.98 -21.42 -19.93
C LEU A 611 -19.38 -21.27 -19.32
N ILE A 612 -19.53 -20.31 -18.43
CA ILE A 612 -20.79 -19.93 -17.79
C ILE A 612 -21.48 -18.84 -18.60
N ILE A 613 -22.74 -19.02 -18.89
CA ILE A 613 -23.59 -18.01 -19.51
C ILE A 613 -24.48 -17.38 -18.44
N TRP A 614 -24.45 -16.07 -18.41
CA TRP A 614 -25.33 -15.23 -17.60
C TRP A 614 -26.33 -14.55 -18.54
N SER A 615 -27.58 -14.55 -18.20
CA SER A 615 -28.62 -13.84 -18.97
C SER A 615 -29.65 -13.20 -18.06
N ILE A 616 -30.21 -12.08 -18.51
CA ILE A 616 -31.29 -11.36 -17.83
C ILE A 616 -32.54 -11.39 -18.69
N GLU A 617 -33.67 -11.44 -18.03
CA GLU A 617 -35.00 -11.46 -18.68
C GLU A 617 -35.97 -10.61 -17.85
N GLU A 618 -36.98 -10.07 -18.50
CA GLU A 618 -38.10 -9.36 -17.90
C GLU A 618 -39.01 -10.26 -17.09
#